data_5563d19b094e8bc1c0308ce2abc89266
#
_entry.id   5563d19b094e8bc1c0308ce2abc89266
#
_cell.length_a   1.000
_cell.length_b   1.000
_cell.length_c   1.000
_cell.angle_alpha   90.00
_cell.angle_beta   90.00
_cell.angle_gamma   90.00
#
_symmetry.space_group_name_H-M   'P 1'
#
loop_
_entity.id
_entity.type
_entity.pdbx_description
1 polymer ?
#
loop_
_entity_poly.entity_id
_entity_poly.type
_entity_poly.pdbx_seq_one_letter_code
_entity_poly.pdbx_strand_id
1 'polypeptide(L)'
;MTSTVFRRLSDTLILWFKNSFIFKFFYSIYLKFKGYFEASYFVKLMYIIKDKITSSEYIPKESMSIADRVLKFILEKLRRFFNKNKEAFSIQLIIKIKDMSFGKIASLNGLFLAVYALISTILYALRGSYNLSLILALISLGFFLVFYSLKRNIGILPNFLKRKDEISKIEIAVFAILGIISGGFLPVLGFSLASALALGIVFLITVLKETSLAVGSYIFAIVFLPDLLTLLVFFITIIVICLDISNKKSFEYNVTPISNILFILLSIFTIRTILSVDRSGSIRDFVLNAGSILFIFLWTQLDLNIEKFKKIVYFLIFTAFLAGLYGIVQYIIGVPMESGWVDPNSGIETRVFATFENPNIFAEYLIMIIPLGYALMIREKKMKTRIITLVMGGAIFASLLFTFSRGGWLGAGAGAFLFLFMYQLSMLLKFIPVALIGLMLLPASILRRMASIGSLDDASNFYRMQIWEKSIEIIKDYPLTGVGLGFNSFRKISAKYITEADPYHAHNTYLELAVEIGIIGLFFVVMLGLKLLGMVHHILKVDKHKGTLMLGFFAGLISLMVHGMAEHVLYNPKIILLFWFYVGCINSIYSIVKKERLEYENINVN
;
A
#
# COMPACT_ATOMS: atom_id res chain seq x y z
N MET A 1 -1.20 32.76 -24.62
CA MET A 1 -2.52 32.70 -25.28
C MET A 1 -3.33 31.45 -24.97
N THR A 2 -2.75 30.27 -24.87
CA THR A 2 -3.47 29.00 -24.64
C THR A 2 -4.15 28.86 -23.26
N SER A 3 -3.63 29.48 -22.21
CA SER A 3 -4.20 29.35 -20.84
C SER A 3 -5.50 30.14 -20.65
N THR A 4 -5.66 31.26 -21.36
CA THR A 4 -6.86 32.13 -21.27
C THR A 4 -8.05 31.54 -22.04
N VAL A 5 -7.80 30.91 -23.17
CA VAL A 5 -8.84 30.24 -23.97
C VAL A 5 -9.40 29.02 -23.22
N PHE A 6 -8.52 28.20 -22.65
CA PHE A 6 -8.93 27.03 -21.85
C PHE A 6 -9.71 27.43 -20.58
N ARG A 7 -9.34 28.53 -19.95
CA ARG A 7 -10.05 29.06 -18.76
C ARG A 7 -11.44 29.56 -19.13
N ARG A 8 -11.58 30.32 -20.24
CA ARG A 8 -12.88 30.77 -20.77
C ARG A 8 -13.77 29.61 -21.19
N LEU A 9 -13.21 28.57 -21.85
CA LEU A 9 -13.97 27.36 -22.22
C LEU A 9 -14.45 26.61 -20.97
N SER A 10 -13.59 26.43 -19.99
CA SER A 10 -13.95 25.82 -18.69
C SER A 10 -15.04 26.59 -17.96
N ASP A 11 -14.92 27.93 -17.90
CA ASP A 11 -15.89 28.78 -17.23
C ASP A 11 -17.23 28.77 -17.99
N THR A 12 -17.21 28.74 -19.31
CA THR A 12 -18.41 28.68 -20.17
C THR A 12 -19.10 27.32 -20.03
N LEU A 13 -18.34 26.21 -20.01
CA LEU A 13 -18.89 24.87 -19.80
C LEU A 13 -19.47 24.71 -18.38
N ILE A 14 -18.83 25.29 -17.37
CA ILE A 14 -19.34 25.31 -16.01
C ILE A 14 -20.62 26.12 -15.89
N LEU A 15 -20.71 27.25 -16.58
CA LEU A 15 -21.91 28.09 -16.60
C LEU A 15 -23.06 27.41 -17.34
N TRP A 16 -22.78 26.79 -18.49
CA TRP A 16 -23.75 26.05 -19.27
C TRP A 16 -24.28 24.84 -18.50
N PHE A 17 -23.39 24.10 -17.82
CA PHE A 17 -23.76 22.97 -16.95
C PHE A 17 -24.64 23.42 -15.78
N LYS A 18 -24.28 24.54 -15.07
CA LYS A 18 -25.09 25.11 -13.98
C LYS A 18 -26.49 25.56 -14.43
N ASN A 19 -26.63 25.97 -15.68
CA ASN A 19 -27.91 26.42 -16.25
C ASN A 19 -28.71 25.28 -16.89
N SER A 20 -28.13 24.08 -17.02
CA SER A 20 -28.83 22.93 -17.61
C SER A 20 -30.01 22.49 -16.74
N PHE A 21 -31.07 22.02 -17.40
CA PHE A 21 -32.24 21.42 -16.74
C PHE A 21 -31.82 20.27 -15.80
N ILE A 22 -30.87 19.44 -16.23
CA ILE A 22 -30.33 18.31 -15.46
C ILE A 22 -29.70 18.80 -14.13
N PHE A 23 -28.87 19.83 -14.17
CA PHE A 23 -28.28 20.38 -12.95
C PHE A 23 -29.34 20.99 -12.03
N LYS A 24 -30.30 21.75 -12.56
CA LYS A 24 -31.39 22.37 -11.79
C LYS A 24 -32.29 21.32 -11.16
N PHE A 25 -32.61 20.26 -11.87
CA PHE A 25 -33.41 19.12 -11.37
C PHE A 25 -32.69 18.42 -10.20
N PHE A 26 -31.45 18.02 -10.38
CA PHE A 26 -30.68 17.38 -9.30
C PHE A 26 -30.36 18.31 -8.14
N TYR A 27 -30.17 19.60 -8.40
CA TYR A 27 -29.97 20.59 -7.35
C TYR A 27 -31.26 20.83 -6.54
N SER A 28 -32.44 20.79 -7.16
CA SER A 28 -33.74 20.84 -6.49
C SER A 28 -33.97 19.59 -5.61
N ILE A 29 -33.65 18.40 -6.13
CA ILE A 29 -33.67 17.16 -5.35
C ILE A 29 -32.70 17.25 -4.16
N TYR A 30 -31.49 17.77 -4.39
CA TYR A 30 -30.53 18.02 -3.31
C TYR A 30 -31.08 18.92 -2.22
N LEU A 31 -31.68 20.05 -2.57
CA LEU A 31 -32.24 20.98 -1.58
C LEU A 31 -33.36 20.34 -0.75
N LYS A 32 -34.20 19.51 -1.38
CA LYS A 32 -35.22 18.71 -0.67
C LYS A 32 -34.60 17.65 0.25
N PHE A 33 -33.63 16.90 -0.26
CA PHE A 33 -32.92 15.89 0.54
C PHE A 33 -32.05 16.49 1.64
N LYS A 34 -31.46 17.67 1.43
CA LYS A 34 -30.63 18.35 2.42
C LYS A 34 -31.38 18.58 3.73
N GLY A 35 -32.63 19.07 3.66
CA GLY A 35 -33.48 19.27 4.84
C GLY A 35 -33.80 17.97 5.57
N TYR A 36 -34.15 16.91 4.84
CA TYR A 36 -34.41 15.59 5.42
C TYR A 36 -33.15 14.94 5.99
N PHE A 37 -32.01 15.12 5.32
CA PHE A 37 -30.74 14.56 5.74
C PHE A 37 -30.21 15.26 7.01
N GLU A 38 -30.29 16.59 7.07
CA GLU A 38 -29.91 17.38 8.27
C GLU A 38 -30.86 17.11 9.47
N ALA A 39 -32.11 16.76 9.23
CA ALA A 39 -33.08 16.41 10.26
C ALA A 39 -32.98 14.93 10.71
N SER A 40 -32.27 14.06 9.96
CA SER A 40 -32.23 12.64 10.26
C SER A 40 -31.51 12.35 11.58
N TYR A 41 -32.01 11.38 12.35
CA TYR A 41 -31.40 10.92 13.59
C TYR A 41 -29.96 10.45 13.38
N PHE A 42 -29.66 9.84 12.23
CA PHE A 42 -28.33 9.41 11.84
C PHE A 42 -27.35 10.60 11.70
N VAL A 43 -27.76 11.67 11.08
CA VAL A 43 -26.95 12.89 10.94
C VAL A 43 -26.78 13.60 12.29
N LYS A 44 -27.82 13.66 13.11
CA LYS A 44 -27.71 14.18 14.49
C LYS A 44 -26.75 13.33 15.33
N LEU A 45 -26.83 12.00 15.22
CA LEU A 45 -25.90 11.08 15.87
C LEU A 45 -24.46 11.28 15.36
N MET A 46 -24.29 11.45 14.04
CA MET A 46 -22.98 11.76 13.45
C MET A 46 -22.44 13.13 13.89
N TYR A 47 -23.31 14.13 14.09
CA TYR A 47 -22.93 15.43 14.68
C TYR A 47 -22.56 15.29 16.17
N ILE A 48 -23.27 14.50 16.94
CA ILE A 48 -22.95 14.23 18.35
C ILE A 48 -21.63 13.46 18.47
N ILE A 49 -21.42 12.46 17.64
CA ILE A 49 -20.15 11.73 17.53
C ILE A 49 -19.04 12.68 17.08
N LYS A 50 -19.31 13.53 16.08
CA LYS A 50 -18.40 14.56 15.61
C LYS A 50 -18.04 15.54 16.72
N ASP A 51 -19.01 16.10 17.47
CA ASP A 51 -18.76 17.04 18.56
C ASP A 51 -17.99 16.39 19.73
N LYS A 52 -18.31 15.16 20.11
CA LYS A 52 -17.54 14.42 21.13
C LYS A 52 -16.12 14.10 20.69
N ILE A 53 -15.90 13.81 19.41
CA ILE A 53 -14.56 13.57 18.84
C ILE A 53 -13.81 14.90 18.61
N THR A 54 -14.53 16.02 18.38
CA THR A 54 -13.96 17.32 17.96
C THR A 54 -13.98 18.41 19.04
N SER A 55 -14.58 18.18 20.21
CA SER A 55 -14.69 19.17 21.28
C SER A 55 -13.36 19.49 21.98
N SER A 56 -12.28 18.77 21.69
CA SER A 56 -10.96 19.17 22.15
C SER A 56 -10.19 19.89 21.03
N GLU A 57 -10.26 21.22 21.00
CA GLU A 57 -9.24 22.07 20.35
C GLU A 57 -7.85 21.88 21.02
N TYR A 58 -7.84 21.28 22.18
CA TYR A 58 -6.65 20.93 22.94
C TYR A 58 -6.04 19.67 22.33
N ILE A 59 -4.89 19.81 21.69
CA ILE A 59 -4.02 18.69 21.34
C ILE A 59 -3.37 18.24 22.66
N PRO A 60 -3.82 17.15 23.31
CA PRO A 60 -3.19 16.73 24.55
C PRO A 60 -1.72 16.41 24.23
N LYS A 61 -0.80 16.88 25.11
CA LYS A 61 0.56 16.34 25.14
C LYS A 61 0.41 14.83 25.34
N GLU A 62 0.59 14.07 24.27
CA GLU A 62 0.45 12.62 24.34
C GLU A 62 1.52 12.09 25.27
N SER A 63 1.10 11.49 26.37
CA SER A 63 1.99 10.76 27.24
C SER A 63 2.49 9.52 26.50
N MET A 64 3.79 9.23 26.58
CA MET A 64 4.37 8.02 26.00
C MET A 64 3.63 6.79 26.49
N SER A 65 3.10 5.98 25.59
CA SER A 65 2.52 4.67 25.90
C SER A 65 3.60 3.70 26.40
N ILE A 66 3.17 2.57 26.95
CA ILE A 66 4.10 1.48 27.32
C ILE A 66 4.86 1.01 26.07
N ALA A 67 4.17 0.86 24.94
CA ALA A 67 4.79 0.48 23.68
C ALA A 67 5.85 1.48 23.20
N ASP A 68 5.55 2.80 23.28
CA ASP A 68 6.52 3.85 22.94
C ASP A 68 7.76 3.80 23.85
N ARG A 69 7.57 3.57 25.17
CA ARG A 69 8.69 3.45 26.12
C ARG A 69 9.58 2.24 25.82
N VAL A 70 8.97 1.09 25.56
CA VAL A 70 9.69 -0.15 25.22
C VAL A 70 10.46 0.05 23.91
N LEU A 71 9.82 0.58 22.88
CA LEU A 71 10.48 0.79 21.59
C LEU A 71 11.60 1.82 21.68
N LYS A 72 11.38 2.95 22.37
CA LYS A 72 12.43 3.95 22.64
C LYS A 72 13.65 3.30 23.28
N PHE A 73 13.44 2.50 24.32
CA PHE A 73 14.53 1.78 24.99
C PHE A 73 15.28 0.83 24.04
N ILE A 74 14.56 0.08 23.21
CA ILE A 74 15.16 -0.82 22.20
C ILE A 74 15.97 -0.01 21.19
N LEU A 75 15.41 1.05 20.63
CA LEU A 75 16.09 1.90 19.66
C LEU A 75 17.34 2.58 20.25
N GLU A 76 17.27 3.06 21.48
CA GLU A 76 18.44 3.61 22.19
C GLU A 76 19.52 2.56 22.41
N LYS A 77 19.17 1.32 22.77
CA LYS A 77 20.14 0.21 22.87
C LYS A 77 20.76 -0.13 21.51
N LEU A 78 19.96 -0.22 20.44
CA LEU A 78 20.47 -0.46 19.08
C LEU A 78 21.45 0.65 18.65
N ARG A 79 21.13 1.92 18.93
CA ARG A 79 22.01 3.05 18.63
C ARG A 79 23.33 2.98 19.41
N ARG A 80 23.26 2.66 20.73
CA ARG A 80 24.48 2.48 21.54
C ARG A 80 25.33 1.33 21.01
N PHE A 81 24.72 0.21 20.66
CA PHE A 81 25.42 -0.91 20.04
C PHE A 81 26.07 -0.52 18.70
N PHE A 82 25.34 0.17 17.83
CA PHE A 82 25.84 0.63 16.53
C PHE A 82 26.99 1.62 16.70
N ASN A 83 26.85 2.58 17.63
CA ASN A 83 27.90 3.56 17.92
C ASN A 83 29.15 2.94 18.56
N LYS A 84 28.98 1.96 19.47
CA LYS A 84 30.10 1.25 20.11
C LYS A 84 30.88 0.41 19.10
N ASN A 85 30.23 -0.13 18.08
CA ASN A 85 30.84 -1.03 17.09
C ASN A 85 31.07 -0.33 15.75
N LYS A 86 31.17 1.00 15.71
CA LYS A 86 31.40 1.77 14.46
C LYS A 86 32.62 1.33 13.68
N GLU A 87 33.64 0.81 14.36
CA GLU A 87 34.88 0.31 13.75
C GLU A 87 34.75 -1.10 13.19
N ALA A 88 33.67 -1.83 13.51
CA ALA A 88 33.44 -3.15 12.95
C ALA A 88 33.28 -3.06 11.42
N PHE A 89 33.96 -3.95 10.70
CA PHE A 89 33.98 -3.99 9.23
C PHE A 89 32.58 -3.93 8.60
N SER A 90 31.62 -4.71 9.13
CA SER A 90 30.24 -4.73 8.63
C SER A 90 29.52 -3.38 8.77
N ILE A 91 29.73 -2.68 9.88
CA ILE A 91 29.12 -1.38 10.13
C ILE A 91 29.80 -0.30 9.26
N GLN A 92 31.10 -0.33 9.14
CA GLN A 92 31.83 0.58 8.24
C GLN A 92 31.43 0.39 6.79
N LEU A 93 31.20 -0.86 6.35
CA LEU A 93 30.70 -1.15 5.00
C LEU A 93 29.32 -0.51 4.76
N ILE A 94 28.40 -0.65 5.71
CA ILE A 94 27.07 -0.04 5.62
C ILE A 94 27.18 1.49 5.56
N ILE A 95 27.98 2.10 6.43
CA ILE A 95 28.19 3.56 6.44
C ILE A 95 28.77 3.99 5.10
N LYS A 96 29.77 3.29 4.58
CA LYS A 96 30.39 3.59 3.29
C LYS A 96 29.40 3.50 2.13
N ILE A 97 28.53 2.49 2.10
CA ILE A 97 27.46 2.39 1.09
C ILE A 97 26.49 3.58 1.18
N LYS A 98 26.11 3.99 2.39
CA LYS A 98 25.22 5.14 2.60
C LYS A 98 25.84 6.46 2.13
N ASP A 99 27.15 6.63 2.29
CA ASP A 99 27.87 7.83 1.88
C ASP A 99 28.14 7.91 0.37
N MET A 100 28.12 6.77 -0.35
CA MET A 100 28.32 6.75 -1.80
C MET A 100 27.21 7.49 -2.54
N SER A 101 27.50 8.18 -3.64
CA SER A 101 26.48 8.69 -4.56
C SER A 101 25.75 7.55 -5.27
N PHE A 102 24.49 7.80 -5.67
CA PHE A 102 23.70 6.79 -6.40
C PHE A 102 24.40 6.36 -7.70
N GLY A 103 24.98 7.31 -8.44
CA GLY A 103 25.73 7.00 -9.66
C GLY A 103 26.95 6.12 -9.42
N LYS A 104 27.62 6.27 -8.26
CA LYS A 104 28.74 5.39 -7.88
C LYS A 104 28.27 3.97 -7.58
N ILE A 105 27.19 3.81 -6.81
CA ILE A 105 26.59 2.50 -6.52
C ILE A 105 26.13 1.82 -7.81
N ALA A 106 25.44 2.54 -8.69
CA ALA A 106 25.00 1.99 -9.97
C ALA A 106 26.18 1.53 -10.84
N SER A 107 27.28 2.29 -10.88
CA SER A 107 28.50 1.92 -11.61
C SER A 107 29.15 0.66 -11.05
N LEU A 108 29.27 0.55 -9.73
CA LEU A 108 29.86 -0.61 -9.06
C LEU A 108 28.99 -1.87 -9.22
N ASN A 109 27.67 -1.74 -9.09
CA ASN A 109 26.72 -2.81 -9.34
C ASN A 109 26.75 -3.25 -10.82
N GLY A 110 26.88 -2.31 -11.74
CA GLY A 110 27.08 -2.61 -13.16
C GLY A 110 28.36 -3.41 -13.43
N LEU A 111 29.47 -3.03 -12.81
CA LEU A 111 30.72 -3.78 -12.89
C LEU A 111 30.59 -5.20 -12.33
N PHE A 112 29.98 -5.35 -11.14
CA PHE A 112 29.71 -6.65 -10.53
C PHE A 112 28.91 -7.57 -11.46
N LEU A 113 27.79 -7.08 -12.00
CA LEU A 113 26.94 -7.85 -12.91
C LEU A 113 27.65 -8.18 -14.24
N ALA A 114 28.45 -7.27 -14.78
CA ALA A 114 29.23 -7.51 -15.99
C ALA A 114 30.26 -8.64 -15.80
N VAL A 115 30.98 -8.62 -14.68
CA VAL A 115 31.96 -9.66 -14.35
C VAL A 115 31.24 -11.00 -14.07
N TYR A 116 30.15 -11.00 -13.29
CA TYR A 116 29.31 -12.17 -13.06
C TYR A 116 28.85 -12.79 -14.39
N ALA A 117 28.28 -11.99 -15.28
CA ALA A 117 27.76 -12.45 -16.55
C ALA A 117 28.87 -12.95 -17.48
N LEU A 118 30.07 -12.31 -17.49
CA LEU A 118 31.23 -12.79 -18.25
C LEU A 118 31.68 -14.17 -17.76
N ILE A 119 31.85 -14.37 -16.45
CA ILE A 119 32.24 -15.67 -15.88
C ILE A 119 31.16 -16.72 -16.17
N SER A 120 29.89 -16.37 -16.01
CA SER A 120 28.77 -17.24 -16.34
C SER A 120 28.81 -17.68 -17.81
N THR A 121 29.07 -16.76 -18.74
CA THR A 121 29.17 -17.03 -20.17
C THR A 121 30.30 -17.98 -20.47
N ILE A 122 31.49 -17.75 -19.89
CA ILE A 122 32.66 -18.63 -20.07
C ILE A 122 32.36 -20.06 -19.59
N LEU A 123 31.77 -20.20 -18.40
CA LEU A 123 31.44 -21.51 -17.84
C LEU A 123 30.39 -22.27 -18.65
N TYR A 124 29.40 -21.58 -19.23
CA TYR A 124 28.41 -22.18 -20.12
C TYR A 124 28.97 -22.52 -21.49
N ALA A 125 29.82 -21.67 -22.06
CA ALA A 125 30.51 -21.95 -23.30
C ALA A 125 31.37 -23.22 -23.22
N LEU A 126 32.09 -23.39 -22.10
CA LEU A 126 32.88 -24.61 -21.83
C LEU A 126 32.03 -25.86 -21.71
N ARG A 127 30.72 -25.75 -21.43
CA ARG A 127 29.78 -26.87 -21.37
C ARG A 127 28.99 -27.09 -22.66
N GLY A 128 29.28 -26.33 -23.73
CA GLY A 128 28.62 -26.46 -25.04
C GLY A 128 27.18 -25.91 -25.09
N SER A 129 26.77 -25.09 -24.12
CA SER A 129 25.44 -24.49 -24.07
C SER A 129 25.50 -22.97 -24.34
N TYR A 130 24.64 -22.48 -25.25
CA TYR A 130 24.49 -21.03 -25.51
C TYR A 130 23.53 -20.39 -24.52
N ASN A 131 23.85 -19.18 -24.05
CA ASN A 131 23.11 -18.62 -22.92
C ASN A 131 22.82 -17.13 -22.96
N LEU A 132 21.68 -16.77 -22.33
CA LEU A 132 21.21 -15.42 -22.01
C LEU A 132 22.24 -14.60 -21.21
N SER A 133 23.24 -15.24 -20.60
CA SER A 133 24.29 -14.60 -19.82
C SER A 133 25.16 -13.62 -20.60
N LEU A 134 25.38 -13.85 -21.91
CA LEU A 134 26.08 -12.91 -22.77
C LEU A 134 25.30 -11.60 -22.93
N ILE A 135 23.97 -11.70 -23.07
CA ILE A 135 23.08 -10.53 -23.18
C ILE A 135 23.11 -9.75 -21.88
N LEU A 136 23.03 -10.41 -20.74
CA LEU A 136 23.15 -9.79 -19.41
C LEU A 136 24.52 -9.13 -19.21
N ALA A 137 25.63 -9.73 -19.69
CA ALA A 137 26.95 -9.12 -19.66
C ALA A 137 27.02 -7.84 -20.46
N LEU A 138 26.48 -7.84 -21.68
CA LEU A 138 26.46 -6.67 -22.55
C LEU A 138 25.59 -5.55 -21.98
N ILE A 139 24.42 -5.89 -21.43
CA ILE A 139 23.54 -4.92 -20.75
C ILE A 139 24.22 -4.33 -19.52
N SER A 140 24.82 -5.17 -18.67
CA SER A 140 25.49 -4.73 -17.45
C SER A 140 26.76 -3.91 -17.73
N LEU A 141 27.54 -4.29 -18.75
CA LEU A 141 28.67 -3.53 -19.23
C LEU A 141 28.20 -2.18 -19.82
N GLY A 142 27.10 -2.18 -20.54
CA GLY A 142 26.46 -0.98 -21.06
C GLY A 142 26.05 -0.03 -19.92
N PHE A 143 25.39 -0.54 -18.89
CA PHE A 143 25.05 0.23 -17.68
C PHE A 143 26.30 0.77 -16.99
N PHE A 144 27.34 -0.05 -16.81
CA PHE A 144 28.61 0.39 -16.24
C PHE A 144 29.23 1.51 -17.05
N LEU A 145 29.33 1.37 -18.37
CA LEU A 145 29.91 2.36 -19.28
C LEU A 145 29.10 3.66 -19.29
N VAL A 146 27.78 3.57 -19.30
CA VAL A 146 26.90 4.74 -19.24
C VAL A 146 27.07 5.49 -17.92
N PHE A 147 27.04 4.81 -16.78
CA PHE A 147 27.19 5.45 -15.48
C PHE A 147 28.64 5.88 -15.18
N TYR A 148 29.64 5.20 -15.72
CA TYR A 148 31.06 5.59 -15.62
C TYR A 148 31.37 6.83 -16.47
N SER A 149 30.83 6.91 -17.70
CA SER A 149 31.04 8.03 -18.63
C SER A 149 30.27 9.30 -18.24
N LEU A 150 29.24 9.21 -17.38
CA LEU A 150 28.46 10.35 -16.88
C LEU A 150 29.26 11.33 -16.01
N LYS A 151 30.50 11.03 -15.68
CA LYS A 151 31.45 12.03 -15.15
C LYS A 151 31.74 13.14 -16.17
N ARG A 152 31.58 12.90 -17.47
CA ARG A 152 31.74 13.87 -18.57
C ARG A 152 30.37 14.33 -19.08
N ASN A 153 29.83 15.39 -18.49
CA ASN A 153 28.73 16.28 -18.99
C ASN A 153 27.91 15.85 -20.20
N ILE A 154 27.13 14.78 -20.09
CA ILE A 154 26.03 14.53 -21.03
C ILE A 154 24.76 15.06 -20.38
N GLY A 155 24.22 16.18 -20.90
CA GLY A 155 23.11 16.94 -20.30
C GLY A 155 21.73 16.26 -20.29
N ILE A 156 21.62 15.00 -20.68
CA ILE A 156 20.35 14.29 -20.91
C ILE A 156 19.83 13.58 -19.66
N LEU A 157 20.66 13.33 -18.63
CA LEU A 157 20.29 12.54 -17.47
C LEU A 157 19.98 13.38 -16.23
N PRO A 158 18.98 12.95 -15.40
CA PRO A 158 18.64 13.63 -14.17
C PRO A 158 19.83 13.77 -13.22
N ASN A 159 19.93 14.90 -12.52
CA ASN A 159 21.07 15.22 -11.64
C ASN A 159 21.30 14.19 -10.52
N PHE A 160 20.27 13.44 -10.10
CA PHE A 160 20.41 12.40 -9.06
C PHE A 160 21.16 11.15 -9.55
N LEU A 161 21.22 10.91 -10.87
CA LEU A 161 21.97 9.79 -11.46
C LEU A 161 23.44 10.16 -11.74
N LYS A 162 23.81 11.44 -11.61
CA LYS A 162 25.20 11.88 -11.83
C LYS A 162 26.10 11.35 -10.73
N ARG A 163 27.22 10.75 -11.12
CA ARG A 163 28.27 10.33 -10.21
C ARG A 163 28.97 11.57 -9.65
N LYS A 164 28.93 11.76 -8.34
CA LYS A 164 29.60 12.87 -7.65
C LYS A 164 30.97 12.46 -7.08
N ASP A 165 31.16 11.15 -6.83
CA ASP A 165 32.33 10.60 -6.13
C ASP A 165 33.21 9.83 -7.09
N GLU A 166 34.53 9.79 -6.79
CA GLU A 166 35.48 8.94 -7.50
C GLU A 166 35.36 7.48 -7.05
N ILE A 167 35.54 6.55 -8.00
CA ILE A 167 35.60 5.13 -7.71
C ILE A 167 37.08 4.78 -7.50
N SER A 168 37.42 4.27 -6.33
CA SER A 168 38.78 3.85 -6.02
C SER A 168 39.12 2.52 -6.71
N LYS A 169 40.41 2.26 -6.96
CA LYS A 169 40.89 0.98 -7.51
C LYS A 169 40.48 -0.21 -6.62
N ILE A 170 40.46 -0.01 -5.31
CA ILE A 170 40.07 -1.05 -4.33
C ILE A 170 38.57 -1.39 -4.51
N GLU A 171 37.71 -0.41 -4.67
CA GLU A 171 36.27 -0.65 -4.89
C GLU A 171 36.01 -1.39 -6.20
N ILE A 172 36.73 -1.05 -7.27
CA ILE A 172 36.70 -1.78 -8.55
C ILE A 172 37.10 -3.24 -8.33
N ALA A 173 38.23 -3.48 -7.64
CA ALA A 173 38.72 -4.81 -7.38
C ALA A 173 37.74 -5.63 -6.54
N VAL A 174 37.17 -5.07 -5.47
CA VAL A 174 36.21 -5.75 -4.60
C VAL A 174 34.95 -6.16 -5.38
N PHE A 175 34.35 -5.28 -6.18
CA PHE A 175 33.14 -5.62 -6.94
C PHE A 175 33.43 -6.58 -8.10
N ALA A 176 34.61 -6.51 -8.72
CA ALA A 176 35.04 -7.50 -9.69
C ALA A 176 35.24 -8.89 -9.06
N ILE A 177 35.91 -8.98 -7.91
CA ILE A 177 36.11 -10.24 -7.17
C ILE A 177 34.76 -10.82 -6.74
N LEU A 178 33.83 -10.03 -6.23
CA LEU A 178 32.47 -10.47 -5.90
C LEU A 178 31.76 -11.04 -7.14
N GLY A 179 31.91 -10.40 -8.30
CA GLY A 179 31.36 -10.89 -9.56
C GLY A 179 31.96 -12.23 -9.99
N ILE A 180 33.29 -12.41 -9.86
CA ILE A 180 34.00 -13.67 -10.14
C ILE A 180 33.51 -14.78 -9.20
N ILE A 181 33.45 -14.50 -7.90
CA ILE A 181 33.00 -15.50 -6.90
C ILE A 181 31.54 -15.91 -7.20
N SER A 182 30.65 -14.94 -7.40
CA SER A 182 29.24 -15.22 -7.67
C SER A 182 29.05 -16.01 -8.97
N GLY A 183 29.79 -15.69 -10.04
CA GLY A 183 29.81 -16.42 -11.29
C GLY A 183 30.41 -17.83 -11.14
N GLY A 184 31.45 -17.97 -10.31
CA GLY A 184 32.10 -19.26 -10.01
C GLY A 184 31.21 -20.26 -9.26
N PHE A 185 30.22 -19.81 -8.52
CA PHE A 185 29.21 -20.68 -7.88
C PHE A 185 28.16 -21.24 -8.84
N LEU A 186 28.13 -20.79 -10.08
CA LEU A 186 27.14 -21.21 -11.08
C LEU A 186 27.11 -22.72 -11.34
N PRO A 187 28.25 -23.46 -11.42
CA PRO A 187 28.25 -24.91 -11.61
C PRO A 187 27.59 -25.68 -10.46
N VAL A 188 27.60 -25.12 -9.24
CA VAL A 188 27.06 -25.74 -8.02
C VAL A 188 25.57 -25.39 -7.85
N LEU A 189 25.21 -24.14 -8.07
CA LEU A 189 23.87 -23.62 -7.76
C LEU A 189 22.91 -23.67 -8.97
N GLY A 190 23.42 -23.84 -10.17
CA GLY A 190 22.66 -23.66 -11.41
C GLY A 190 22.41 -22.18 -11.75
N PHE A 191 22.01 -21.93 -13.00
CA PHE A 191 21.89 -20.57 -13.53
C PHE A 191 20.85 -19.71 -12.79
N SER A 192 19.66 -20.24 -12.56
CA SER A 192 18.56 -19.50 -11.95
C SER A 192 18.89 -19.02 -10.54
N LEU A 193 19.41 -19.91 -9.69
CA LEU A 193 19.73 -19.58 -8.30
C LEU A 193 20.95 -18.65 -8.20
N ALA A 194 22.01 -18.90 -8.98
CA ALA A 194 23.19 -18.05 -9.00
C ALA A 194 22.84 -16.62 -9.48
N SER A 195 22.00 -16.49 -10.52
CA SER A 195 21.52 -15.19 -11.01
C SER A 195 20.63 -14.49 -9.98
N ALA A 196 19.73 -15.21 -9.31
CA ALA A 196 18.90 -14.65 -8.26
C ALA A 196 19.74 -14.11 -7.09
N LEU A 197 20.78 -14.81 -6.68
CA LEU A 197 21.71 -14.37 -5.63
C LEU A 197 22.51 -13.13 -6.07
N ALA A 198 23.01 -13.10 -7.30
CA ALA A 198 23.72 -11.94 -7.84
C ALA A 198 22.84 -10.71 -7.90
N LEU A 199 21.59 -10.83 -8.39
CA LEU A 199 20.60 -9.76 -8.40
C LEU A 199 20.20 -9.35 -6.98
N GLY A 200 20.10 -10.30 -6.05
CA GLY A 200 19.85 -10.05 -4.63
C GLY A 200 20.94 -9.21 -3.97
N ILE A 201 22.20 -9.44 -4.28
CA ILE A 201 23.34 -8.62 -3.79
C ILE A 201 23.23 -7.19 -4.32
N VAL A 202 23.01 -7.01 -5.62
CA VAL A 202 22.81 -5.70 -6.25
C VAL A 202 21.62 -4.95 -5.63
N PHE A 203 20.52 -5.65 -5.45
CA PHE A 203 19.33 -5.11 -4.80
C PHE A 203 19.65 -4.65 -3.37
N LEU A 204 20.27 -5.51 -2.55
CA LEU A 204 20.62 -5.20 -1.16
C LEU A 204 21.53 -3.96 -1.07
N ILE A 205 22.60 -3.90 -1.86
CA ILE A 205 23.50 -2.74 -1.88
C ILE A 205 22.75 -1.46 -2.26
N THR A 206 21.81 -1.55 -3.21
CA THR A 206 21.04 -0.40 -3.67
C THR A 206 20.07 0.11 -2.59
N VAL A 207 19.31 -0.79 -1.94
CA VAL A 207 18.32 -0.37 -0.94
C VAL A 207 18.95 0.07 0.38
N LEU A 208 20.13 -0.44 0.73
CA LEU A 208 20.91 0.02 1.89
C LEU A 208 21.34 1.47 1.79
N LYS A 209 21.40 2.03 0.57
CA LYS A 209 21.77 3.43 0.34
C LYS A 209 20.80 4.40 0.99
N GLU A 210 19.49 4.18 0.85
CA GLU A 210 18.49 5.16 1.29
C GLU A 210 17.14 4.48 1.58
N THR A 211 16.51 4.88 2.69
CA THR A 211 15.17 4.37 3.07
C THR A 211 14.12 4.58 1.98
N SER A 212 14.19 5.67 1.19
CA SER A 212 13.26 5.92 0.08
C SER A 212 13.31 4.83 -0.99
N LEU A 213 14.51 4.28 -1.26
CA LEU A 213 14.70 3.18 -2.21
C LEU A 213 14.14 1.87 -1.64
N ALA A 214 14.37 1.61 -0.35
CA ALA A 214 13.82 0.42 0.31
C ALA A 214 12.29 0.44 0.30
N VAL A 215 11.67 1.58 0.64
CA VAL A 215 10.21 1.75 0.62
C VAL A 215 9.65 1.67 -0.81
N GLY A 216 10.33 2.28 -1.78
CA GLY A 216 9.96 2.14 -3.20
C GLY A 216 10.01 0.68 -3.66
N SER A 217 11.07 -0.05 -3.30
CA SER A 217 11.21 -1.47 -3.60
C SER A 217 10.13 -2.32 -2.91
N TYR A 218 9.75 -1.98 -1.69
CA TYR A 218 8.65 -2.62 -0.97
C TYR A 218 7.30 -2.40 -1.67
N ILE A 219 6.99 -1.18 -2.08
CA ILE A 219 5.77 -0.87 -2.85
C ILE A 219 5.75 -1.64 -4.18
N PHE A 220 6.89 -1.68 -4.88
CA PHE A 220 7.04 -2.45 -6.12
C PHE A 220 6.84 -3.95 -5.87
N ALA A 221 7.41 -4.49 -4.79
CA ALA A 221 7.33 -5.90 -4.44
C ALA A 221 5.89 -6.35 -4.18
N ILE A 222 5.07 -5.54 -3.49
CA ILE A 222 3.64 -5.82 -3.27
C ILE A 222 2.93 -6.13 -4.59
N VAL A 223 3.28 -5.42 -5.65
CA VAL A 223 2.60 -5.54 -6.94
C VAL A 223 3.18 -6.66 -7.81
N PHE A 224 4.50 -6.75 -7.91
CA PHE A 224 5.14 -7.52 -8.98
C PHE A 224 5.88 -8.77 -8.50
N LEU A 225 6.12 -8.94 -7.21
CA LEU A 225 6.85 -10.10 -6.70
C LEU A 225 5.91 -11.13 -6.04
N PRO A 226 6.29 -12.41 -6.03
CA PRO A 226 5.62 -13.44 -5.23
C PRO A 226 5.63 -13.08 -3.73
N ASP A 227 4.68 -13.62 -2.97
CA ASP A 227 4.49 -13.32 -1.55
C ASP A 227 5.76 -13.45 -0.71
N LEU A 228 6.51 -14.55 -0.89
CA LEU A 228 7.75 -14.80 -0.14
C LEU A 228 8.81 -13.72 -0.38
N LEU A 229 9.00 -13.30 -1.64
CA LEU A 229 9.93 -12.22 -1.99
C LEU A 229 9.44 -10.87 -1.50
N THR A 230 8.13 -10.64 -1.54
CA THR A 230 7.51 -9.43 -0.98
C THR A 230 7.78 -9.30 0.52
N LEU A 231 7.64 -10.41 1.26
CA LEU A 231 7.98 -10.46 2.69
C LEU A 231 9.47 -10.21 2.95
N LEU A 232 10.34 -10.81 2.15
CA LEU A 232 11.78 -10.59 2.26
C LEU A 232 12.12 -9.10 2.07
N VAL A 233 11.58 -8.47 1.03
CA VAL A 233 11.78 -7.02 0.78
C VAL A 233 11.20 -6.17 1.91
N PHE A 234 10.05 -6.55 2.46
CA PHE A 234 9.46 -5.87 3.62
C PHE A 234 10.37 -5.90 4.85
N PHE A 235 10.90 -7.08 5.22
CA PHE A 235 11.82 -7.17 6.36
C PHE A 235 13.16 -6.48 6.11
N ILE A 236 13.69 -6.54 4.88
CA ILE A 236 14.86 -5.73 4.49
C ILE A 236 14.56 -4.23 4.68
N THR A 237 13.36 -3.77 4.31
CA THR A 237 12.96 -2.37 4.51
C THR A 237 12.95 -2.00 5.99
N ILE A 238 12.43 -2.86 6.88
CA ILE A 238 12.50 -2.65 8.34
C ILE A 238 13.95 -2.53 8.81
N ILE A 239 14.83 -3.42 8.35
CA ILE A 239 16.26 -3.37 8.71
C ILE A 239 16.90 -2.06 8.24
N VAL A 240 16.64 -1.62 7.01
CA VAL A 240 17.16 -0.35 6.48
C VAL A 240 16.68 0.84 7.31
N ILE A 241 15.41 0.86 7.73
CA ILE A 241 14.86 1.90 8.61
C ILE A 241 15.58 1.88 9.96
N CYS A 242 15.77 0.70 10.58
CA CYS A 242 16.52 0.57 11.84
C CYS A 242 17.95 1.09 11.73
N LEU A 243 18.64 0.80 10.61
CA LEU A 243 19.98 1.29 10.35
C LEU A 243 20.01 2.83 10.18
N ASP A 244 19.00 3.40 9.51
CA ASP A 244 18.90 4.85 9.36
C ASP A 244 18.68 5.56 10.71
N ILE A 245 17.78 5.02 11.54
CA ILE A 245 17.55 5.54 12.89
C ILE A 245 18.80 5.41 13.75
N SER A 246 19.50 4.27 13.68
CA SER A 246 20.72 4.01 14.46
C SER A 246 21.89 4.92 14.08
N ASN A 247 21.96 5.35 12.83
CA ASN A 247 23.02 6.22 12.32
C ASN A 247 22.76 7.73 12.49
N LYS A 248 21.58 8.14 13.01
CA LYS A 248 21.27 9.55 13.28
C LYS A 248 22.22 10.13 14.34
N LYS A 249 22.75 11.34 14.11
CA LYS A 249 23.59 12.06 15.09
C LYS A 249 22.83 12.38 16.37
N SER A 250 21.60 12.90 16.25
CA SER A 250 20.67 13.14 17.35
C SER A 250 19.43 12.28 17.15
N PHE A 251 18.79 11.87 18.23
CA PHE A 251 17.58 11.07 18.20
C PHE A 251 16.59 11.56 19.27
N GLU A 252 15.52 12.15 18.80
CA GLU A 252 14.32 12.40 19.59
C GLU A 252 13.26 11.38 19.19
N TYR A 253 12.67 10.75 20.19
CA TYR A 253 11.61 9.78 19.95
C TYR A 253 10.29 10.49 19.66
N ASN A 254 9.73 10.25 18.50
CA ASN A 254 8.40 10.73 18.14
C ASN A 254 7.34 9.77 18.65
N VAL A 255 6.45 10.25 19.53
CA VAL A 255 5.34 9.46 20.07
C VAL A 255 4.37 9.09 18.94
N THR A 256 3.95 7.83 18.93
CA THR A 256 3.01 7.31 17.93
C THR A 256 1.57 7.53 18.41
N PRO A 257 0.75 8.38 17.77
CA PRO A 257 -0.60 8.73 18.21
C PRO A 257 -1.56 7.56 18.44
N ILE A 258 -1.33 6.45 17.74
CA ILE A 258 -2.16 5.23 17.81
C ILE A 258 -1.48 4.11 18.62
N SER A 259 -0.37 4.39 19.30
CA SER A 259 0.48 3.37 19.96
C SER A 259 -0.27 2.48 20.96
N ASN A 260 -1.19 3.05 21.76
CA ASN A 260 -1.95 2.28 22.74
C ASN A 260 -2.84 1.22 22.05
N ILE A 261 -3.53 1.59 20.97
CA ILE A 261 -4.39 0.65 20.22
C ILE A 261 -3.53 -0.42 19.54
N LEU A 262 -2.42 -0.03 18.93
CA LEU A 262 -1.48 -0.97 18.30
C LEU A 262 -0.89 -1.96 19.31
N PHE A 263 -0.57 -1.50 20.51
CA PHE A 263 -0.06 -2.36 21.57
C PHE A 263 -1.10 -3.37 22.05
N ILE A 264 -2.35 -2.94 22.23
CA ILE A 264 -3.45 -3.83 22.60
C ILE A 264 -3.70 -4.86 21.49
N LEU A 265 -3.75 -4.45 20.22
CA LEU A 265 -3.91 -5.37 19.10
C LEU A 265 -2.75 -6.36 19.02
N LEU A 266 -1.51 -5.91 19.19
CA LEU A 266 -0.33 -6.79 19.23
C LEU A 266 -0.43 -7.82 20.37
N SER A 267 -0.90 -7.40 21.54
CA SER A 267 -1.11 -8.29 22.69
C SER A 267 -2.21 -9.32 22.41
N ILE A 268 -3.33 -8.90 21.80
CA ILE A 268 -4.41 -9.81 21.38
C ILE A 268 -3.86 -10.80 20.35
N PHE A 269 -3.18 -10.35 19.29
CA PHE A 269 -2.60 -11.23 18.27
C PHE A 269 -1.62 -12.23 18.88
N THR A 270 -0.78 -11.80 19.82
CA THR A 270 0.15 -12.69 20.54
C THR A 270 -0.60 -13.79 21.30
N ILE A 271 -1.59 -13.40 22.12
CA ILE A 271 -2.38 -14.35 22.93
C ILE A 271 -3.15 -15.30 22.02
N ARG A 272 -3.76 -14.77 20.93
CA ARG A 272 -4.55 -15.60 19.99
C ARG A 272 -3.68 -16.56 19.19
N THR A 273 -2.43 -16.21 18.90
CA THR A 273 -1.47 -17.12 18.25
C THR A 273 -1.05 -18.24 19.18
N ILE A 274 -0.75 -17.94 20.45
CA ILE A 274 -0.34 -18.93 21.45
C ILE A 274 -1.46 -19.93 21.72
N LEU A 275 -2.70 -19.45 21.83
CA LEU A 275 -3.89 -20.24 22.15
C LEU A 275 -4.65 -20.75 20.92
N SER A 276 -4.08 -20.60 19.73
CA SER A 276 -4.71 -21.00 18.46
C SER A 276 -4.96 -22.49 18.35
N VAL A 277 -6.06 -22.85 17.69
CA VAL A 277 -6.37 -24.22 17.25
C VAL A 277 -5.41 -24.70 16.16
N ASP A 278 -4.80 -23.76 15.39
CA ASP A 278 -3.70 -24.02 14.46
C ASP A 278 -2.54 -23.05 14.71
N ARG A 279 -1.66 -23.40 15.64
CA ARG A 279 -0.53 -22.56 16.04
C ARG A 279 0.44 -22.28 14.90
N SER A 280 0.75 -23.27 14.08
CA SER A 280 1.70 -23.14 12.97
C SER A 280 1.20 -22.17 11.91
N GLY A 281 -0.07 -22.27 11.52
CA GLY A 281 -0.72 -21.32 10.62
C GLY A 281 -0.76 -19.91 11.19
N SER A 282 -1.14 -19.78 12.47
CA SER A 282 -1.24 -18.49 13.16
C SER A 282 0.08 -17.75 13.31
N ILE A 283 1.22 -18.44 13.38
CA ILE A 283 2.55 -17.78 13.46
C ILE A 283 2.81 -16.96 12.21
N ARG A 284 2.44 -17.43 11.02
CA ARG A 284 2.60 -16.68 9.77
C ARG A 284 1.87 -15.34 9.83
N ASP A 285 0.59 -15.37 10.20
CA ASP A 285 -0.25 -14.17 10.25
C ASP A 285 0.15 -13.23 11.40
N PHE A 286 0.62 -13.81 12.51
CA PHE A 286 1.23 -13.04 13.59
C PHE A 286 2.48 -12.28 13.13
N VAL A 287 3.42 -12.93 12.45
CA VAL A 287 4.66 -12.31 11.96
C VAL A 287 4.36 -11.17 10.98
N LEU A 288 3.36 -11.35 10.10
CA LEU A 288 2.89 -10.30 9.19
C LEU A 288 2.36 -9.08 9.93
N ASN A 289 1.42 -9.29 10.86
CA ASN A 289 0.78 -8.20 11.58
C ASN A 289 1.73 -7.54 12.59
N ALA A 290 2.50 -8.32 13.35
CA ALA A 290 3.49 -7.80 14.30
C ALA A 290 4.62 -7.04 13.60
N GLY A 291 5.15 -7.57 12.49
CA GLY A 291 6.12 -6.88 11.66
C GLY A 291 5.59 -5.57 11.10
N SER A 292 4.33 -5.53 10.68
CA SER A 292 3.68 -4.32 10.16
C SER A 292 3.43 -3.28 11.27
N ILE A 293 3.05 -3.70 12.46
CA ILE A 293 2.93 -2.81 13.62
C ILE A 293 4.31 -2.23 13.99
N LEU A 294 5.35 -3.08 14.01
CA LEU A 294 6.73 -2.60 14.21
C LEU A 294 7.14 -1.60 13.13
N PHE A 295 6.81 -1.87 11.87
CA PHE A 295 7.07 -0.94 10.76
C PHE A 295 6.43 0.43 11.02
N ILE A 296 5.17 0.53 11.49
CA ILE A 296 4.50 1.79 11.79
C ILE A 296 5.29 2.59 12.85
N PHE A 297 5.71 1.93 13.93
CA PHE A 297 6.49 2.57 14.98
C PHE A 297 7.82 3.11 14.44
N LEU A 298 8.54 2.31 13.67
CA LEU A 298 9.83 2.70 13.07
C LEU A 298 9.66 3.80 12.02
N TRP A 299 8.62 3.70 11.20
CA TRP A 299 8.27 4.67 10.18
C TRP A 299 8.01 6.07 10.78
N THR A 300 7.38 6.13 11.95
CA THR A 300 7.13 7.37 12.69
C THR A 300 8.42 8.04 13.20
N GLN A 301 9.53 7.30 13.34
CA GLN A 301 10.82 7.84 13.78
C GLN A 301 11.66 8.44 12.63
N LEU A 302 11.21 8.33 11.39
CA LEU A 302 11.92 8.88 10.23
C LEU A 302 11.64 10.38 10.09
N ASP A 303 12.62 11.12 9.55
CA ASP A 303 12.48 12.54 9.21
C ASP A 303 11.74 12.68 7.87
N LEU A 304 10.44 12.43 7.92
CA LEU A 304 9.55 12.52 6.79
C LEU A 304 8.94 13.94 6.68
N ASN A 305 8.61 14.32 5.47
CA ASN A 305 7.83 15.52 5.18
C ASN A 305 6.76 15.24 4.12
N ILE A 306 5.85 16.16 3.94
CA ILE A 306 4.72 15.98 3.02
C ILE A 306 5.16 15.76 1.56
N GLU A 307 6.27 16.35 1.13
CA GLU A 307 6.78 16.13 -0.22
C GLU A 307 7.30 14.70 -0.44
N LYS A 308 7.88 14.07 0.59
CA LYS A 308 8.25 12.66 0.54
C LYS A 308 7.01 11.77 0.42
N PHE A 309 5.95 12.05 1.20
CA PHE A 309 4.67 11.33 1.06
C PHE A 309 4.04 11.50 -0.32
N LYS A 310 4.09 12.70 -0.89
CA LYS A 310 3.62 12.94 -2.23
C LYS A 310 4.35 12.07 -3.26
N LYS A 311 5.67 11.92 -3.17
CA LYS A 311 6.46 11.01 -4.02
C LYS A 311 6.03 9.55 -3.84
N ILE A 312 5.80 9.12 -2.61
CA ILE A 312 5.28 7.78 -2.31
C ILE A 312 3.94 7.54 -3.00
N VAL A 313 3.01 8.50 -2.92
CA VAL A 313 1.70 8.39 -3.57
C VAL A 313 1.83 8.35 -5.10
N TYR A 314 2.69 9.17 -5.69
CA TYR A 314 2.98 9.06 -7.13
C TYR A 314 3.49 7.67 -7.51
N PHE A 315 4.36 7.09 -6.69
CA PHE A 315 4.92 5.77 -6.95
C PHE A 315 3.87 4.67 -6.78
N LEU A 316 3.00 4.75 -5.78
CA LEU A 316 1.85 3.85 -5.60
C LEU A 316 0.92 3.89 -6.82
N ILE A 317 0.57 5.09 -7.31
CA ILE A 317 -0.28 5.24 -8.49
C ILE A 317 0.42 4.72 -9.75
N PHE A 318 1.72 4.95 -9.87
CA PHE A 318 2.50 4.47 -11.01
C PHE A 318 2.57 2.94 -11.05
N THR A 319 2.83 2.27 -9.92
CA THR A 319 2.82 0.80 -9.85
C THR A 319 1.44 0.22 -10.13
N ALA A 320 0.38 0.86 -9.61
CA ALA A 320 -1.00 0.47 -9.90
C ALA A 320 -1.38 0.69 -11.38
N PHE A 321 -0.89 1.75 -11.99
CA PHE A 321 -1.07 1.99 -13.42
C PHE A 321 -0.42 0.89 -14.27
N LEU A 322 0.80 0.48 -13.94
CA LEU A 322 1.46 -0.63 -14.65
C LEU A 322 0.70 -1.95 -14.49
N ALA A 323 0.25 -2.26 -13.27
CA ALA A 323 -0.59 -3.44 -13.02
C ALA A 323 -1.94 -3.33 -13.75
N GLY A 324 -2.53 -2.13 -13.78
CA GLY A 324 -3.76 -1.85 -14.51
C GLY A 324 -3.60 -2.04 -16.01
N LEU A 325 -2.51 -1.55 -16.61
CA LEU A 325 -2.21 -1.80 -18.02
C LEU A 325 -2.07 -3.31 -18.31
N TYR A 326 -1.38 -4.04 -17.43
CA TYR A 326 -1.27 -5.50 -17.57
C TYR A 326 -2.64 -6.18 -17.48
N GLY A 327 -3.51 -5.76 -16.55
CA GLY A 327 -4.89 -6.23 -16.47
C GLY A 327 -5.69 -5.93 -17.74
N ILE A 328 -5.55 -4.73 -18.33
CA ILE A 328 -6.19 -4.38 -19.61
C ILE A 328 -5.69 -5.30 -20.73
N VAL A 329 -4.39 -5.58 -20.80
CA VAL A 329 -3.82 -6.52 -21.77
C VAL A 329 -4.39 -7.92 -21.57
N GLN A 330 -4.52 -8.41 -20.33
CA GLN A 330 -5.16 -9.71 -20.03
C GLN A 330 -6.60 -9.75 -20.57
N TYR A 331 -7.36 -8.66 -20.42
CA TYR A 331 -8.73 -8.59 -20.92
C TYR A 331 -8.79 -8.64 -22.45
N ILE A 332 -7.92 -7.89 -23.14
CA ILE A 332 -7.87 -7.85 -24.61
C ILE A 332 -7.47 -9.21 -25.20
N ILE A 333 -6.53 -9.91 -24.58
CA ILE A 333 -6.06 -11.23 -25.03
C ILE A 333 -7.07 -12.32 -24.69
N GLY A 334 -7.98 -12.09 -23.73
CA GLY A 334 -8.96 -13.09 -23.30
C GLY A 334 -8.32 -14.18 -22.44
N VAL A 335 -7.53 -13.80 -21.42
CA VAL A 335 -6.92 -14.78 -20.52
C VAL A 335 -8.00 -15.62 -19.83
N PRO A 336 -7.93 -16.96 -19.92
CA PRO A 336 -8.96 -17.84 -19.34
C PRO A 336 -9.00 -17.72 -17.83
N MET A 337 -10.21 -17.85 -17.28
CA MET A 337 -10.43 -17.91 -15.82
C MET A 337 -10.14 -19.31 -15.29
N GLU A 338 -9.71 -19.38 -14.04
CA GLU A 338 -9.71 -20.65 -13.31
C GLU A 338 -11.14 -21.15 -13.12
N SER A 339 -11.32 -22.46 -13.16
CA SER A 339 -12.66 -23.11 -13.10
C SER A 339 -13.48 -22.69 -11.88
N GLY A 340 -12.84 -22.43 -10.73
CA GLY A 340 -13.51 -21.96 -9.49
C GLY A 340 -14.06 -20.53 -9.56
N TRP A 341 -13.73 -19.74 -10.59
CA TRP A 341 -14.20 -18.36 -10.75
C TRP A 341 -15.21 -18.20 -11.89
N VAL A 342 -15.45 -19.29 -12.61
CA VAL A 342 -16.39 -19.33 -13.72
C VAL A 342 -17.79 -19.50 -13.16
N ASP A 343 -18.65 -18.52 -13.42
CA ASP A 343 -20.10 -18.64 -13.25
C ASP A 343 -20.72 -18.85 -14.62
N PRO A 344 -21.18 -20.08 -14.95
CA PRO A 344 -21.71 -20.39 -16.28
C PRO A 344 -22.87 -19.48 -16.72
N ASN A 345 -23.63 -18.94 -15.75
CA ASN A 345 -24.78 -18.09 -16.00
C ASN A 345 -24.43 -16.61 -16.20
N SER A 346 -23.17 -16.22 -15.90
CA SER A 346 -22.77 -14.82 -15.94
C SER A 346 -22.44 -14.31 -17.35
N GLY A 347 -22.09 -15.20 -18.29
CA GLY A 347 -21.59 -14.84 -19.62
C GLY A 347 -20.28 -14.05 -19.60
N ILE A 348 -19.50 -14.18 -18.51
CA ILE A 348 -18.19 -13.52 -18.35
C ILE A 348 -17.11 -14.55 -18.69
N GLU A 349 -16.37 -14.30 -19.76
CA GLU A 349 -15.33 -15.22 -20.24
C GLU A 349 -13.95 -14.93 -19.63
N THR A 350 -13.68 -13.67 -19.27
CA THR A 350 -12.39 -13.22 -18.72
C THR A 350 -12.60 -12.30 -17.52
N ARG A 351 -11.86 -12.57 -16.43
CA ARG A 351 -11.71 -11.66 -15.29
C ARG A 351 -10.22 -11.39 -15.08
N VAL A 352 -9.85 -10.11 -15.06
CA VAL A 352 -8.43 -9.76 -14.93
C VAL A 352 -7.95 -9.81 -13.48
N PHE A 353 -6.74 -10.28 -13.28
CA PHE A 353 -6.11 -10.41 -11.97
C PHE A 353 -4.67 -9.85 -11.93
N ALA A 354 -4.13 -9.38 -13.06
CA ALA A 354 -2.78 -8.87 -13.21
C ALA A 354 -1.72 -9.82 -12.61
N THR A 355 -1.00 -9.39 -11.58
CA THR A 355 0.05 -10.14 -10.89
C THR A 355 -0.42 -10.71 -9.53
N PHE A 356 -1.73 -10.61 -9.22
CA PHE A 356 -2.29 -10.99 -7.93
C PHE A 356 -2.93 -12.38 -7.91
N GLU A 357 -2.91 -13.09 -9.03
CA GLU A 357 -3.45 -14.45 -9.19
C GLU A 357 -4.96 -14.60 -8.90
N ASN A 358 -5.62 -13.57 -8.35
CA ASN A 358 -7.04 -13.56 -8.01
C ASN A 358 -7.67 -12.20 -8.36
N PRO A 359 -8.80 -12.16 -9.12
CA PRO A 359 -9.47 -10.90 -9.49
C PRO A 359 -9.96 -10.07 -8.29
N ASN A 360 -10.37 -10.70 -7.19
CA ASN A 360 -10.83 -9.98 -6.01
C ASN A 360 -9.64 -9.31 -5.29
N ILE A 361 -8.51 -10.02 -5.12
CA ILE A 361 -7.29 -9.44 -4.51
C ILE A 361 -6.76 -8.29 -5.36
N PHE A 362 -6.79 -8.42 -6.69
CA PHE A 362 -6.42 -7.31 -7.57
C PHE A 362 -7.36 -6.12 -7.42
N ALA A 363 -8.67 -6.36 -7.33
CA ALA A 363 -9.64 -5.31 -7.03
C ALA A 363 -9.38 -4.63 -5.68
N GLU A 364 -9.07 -5.39 -4.61
CA GLU A 364 -8.69 -4.88 -3.28
C GLU A 364 -7.51 -3.92 -3.36
N TYR A 365 -6.47 -4.28 -4.11
CA TYR A 365 -5.33 -3.40 -4.34
C TYR A 365 -5.75 -2.11 -5.07
N LEU A 366 -6.49 -2.20 -6.17
CA LEU A 366 -6.87 -1.05 -7.00
C LEU A 366 -7.76 -0.07 -6.24
N ILE A 367 -8.75 -0.56 -5.46
CA ILE A 367 -9.68 0.31 -4.71
C ILE A 367 -8.98 1.08 -3.59
N MET A 368 -7.89 0.58 -3.06
CA MET A 368 -7.07 1.33 -2.12
C MET A 368 -6.35 2.50 -2.81
N ILE A 369 -5.90 2.33 -4.04
CA ILE A 369 -5.12 3.35 -4.77
C ILE A 369 -5.99 4.47 -5.37
N ILE A 370 -7.19 4.17 -5.83
CA ILE A 370 -8.07 5.14 -6.52
C ILE A 370 -8.27 6.44 -5.72
N PRO A 371 -8.56 6.43 -4.40
CA PRO A 371 -8.73 7.66 -3.63
C PRO A 371 -7.45 8.52 -3.53
N LEU A 372 -6.27 7.92 -3.62
CA LEU A 372 -5.00 8.66 -3.69
C LEU A 372 -4.87 9.44 -4.99
N GLY A 373 -5.40 8.91 -6.10
CA GLY A 373 -5.50 9.62 -7.38
C GLY A 373 -6.31 10.91 -7.24
N TYR A 374 -7.48 10.85 -6.59
CA TYR A 374 -8.30 12.03 -6.30
C TYR A 374 -7.55 13.05 -5.43
N ALA A 375 -6.88 12.58 -4.38
CA ALA A 375 -6.10 13.43 -3.50
C ALA A 375 -5.00 14.18 -4.26
N LEU A 376 -4.27 13.51 -5.16
CA LEU A 376 -3.24 14.16 -5.99
C LEU A 376 -3.85 15.14 -6.99
N MET A 377 -4.91 14.77 -7.69
CA MET A 377 -5.56 15.65 -8.67
C MET A 377 -6.00 16.99 -8.05
N ILE A 378 -6.52 16.95 -6.82
CA ILE A 378 -6.95 18.15 -6.09
C ILE A 378 -5.74 18.99 -5.66
N ARG A 379 -4.66 18.35 -5.22
CA ARG A 379 -3.45 19.03 -4.71
C ARG A 379 -2.57 19.62 -5.80
N GLU A 380 -2.56 19.02 -6.99
CA GLU A 380 -1.67 19.44 -8.06
C GLU A 380 -2.12 20.75 -8.70
N LYS A 381 -1.17 21.69 -8.84
CA LYS A 381 -1.40 22.98 -9.52
C LYS A 381 -1.13 22.90 -11.03
N LYS A 382 -0.20 22.02 -11.44
CA LYS A 382 0.22 21.90 -12.85
C LYS A 382 -0.77 21.04 -13.64
N MET A 383 -1.39 21.62 -14.68
CA MET A 383 -2.36 20.94 -15.54
C MET A 383 -1.78 19.65 -16.16
N LYS A 384 -0.53 19.68 -16.62
CA LYS A 384 0.14 18.48 -17.18
C LYS A 384 0.12 17.31 -16.19
N THR A 385 0.46 17.57 -14.93
CA THR A 385 0.47 16.52 -13.89
C THR A 385 -0.94 16.02 -13.59
N ARG A 386 -1.95 16.89 -13.56
CA ARG A 386 -3.36 16.49 -13.41
C ARG A 386 -3.82 15.56 -14.53
N ILE A 387 -3.50 15.91 -15.79
CA ILE A 387 -3.86 15.08 -16.95
C ILE A 387 -3.18 13.71 -16.86
N ILE A 388 -1.89 13.66 -16.53
CA ILE A 388 -1.17 12.38 -16.35
C ILE A 388 -1.84 11.54 -15.26
N THR A 389 -2.14 12.14 -14.10
CA THR A 389 -2.81 11.43 -13.00
C THR A 389 -4.22 10.94 -13.41
N LEU A 390 -4.95 11.73 -14.20
CA LEU A 390 -6.26 11.35 -14.71
C LEU A 390 -6.17 10.15 -15.67
N VAL A 391 -5.22 10.16 -16.60
CA VAL A 391 -5.00 9.05 -17.54
C VAL A 391 -4.61 7.77 -16.79
N MET A 392 -3.68 7.88 -15.84
CA MET A 392 -3.30 6.75 -14.98
C MET A 392 -4.48 6.23 -14.16
N GLY A 393 -5.25 7.13 -13.55
CA GLY A 393 -6.46 6.79 -12.80
C GLY A 393 -7.54 6.13 -13.67
N GLY A 394 -7.69 6.59 -14.91
CA GLY A 394 -8.59 5.99 -15.90
C GLY A 394 -8.23 4.54 -16.23
N ALA A 395 -6.94 4.25 -16.46
CA ALA A 395 -6.47 2.88 -16.71
C ALA A 395 -6.67 1.97 -15.47
N ILE A 396 -6.38 2.49 -14.26
CA ILE A 396 -6.61 1.77 -13.00
C ILE A 396 -8.11 1.46 -12.84
N PHE A 397 -8.98 2.43 -13.09
CA PHE A 397 -10.43 2.26 -12.98
C PHE A 397 -10.99 1.28 -14.04
N ALA A 398 -10.53 1.37 -15.30
CA ALA A 398 -10.91 0.43 -16.36
C ALA A 398 -10.52 -1.01 -15.97
N SER A 399 -9.31 -1.20 -15.45
CA SER A 399 -8.86 -2.50 -14.99
C SER A 399 -9.69 -3.02 -13.81
N LEU A 400 -10.09 -2.14 -12.87
CA LEU A 400 -11.03 -2.50 -11.79
C LEU A 400 -12.38 -2.99 -12.35
N LEU A 401 -12.92 -2.37 -13.38
CA LEU A 401 -14.15 -2.82 -14.03
C LEU A 401 -13.98 -4.23 -14.62
N PHE A 402 -12.85 -4.51 -15.26
CA PHE A 402 -12.54 -5.80 -15.88
C PHE A 402 -12.20 -6.91 -14.88
N THR A 403 -12.02 -6.60 -13.58
CA THR A 403 -11.97 -7.64 -12.54
C THR A 403 -13.32 -8.32 -12.34
N PHE A 404 -14.43 -7.68 -12.72
CA PHE A 404 -15.81 -8.09 -12.43
C PHE A 404 -16.05 -8.38 -10.93
N SER A 405 -15.29 -7.74 -10.05
CA SER A 405 -15.45 -7.84 -8.59
C SER A 405 -16.51 -6.87 -8.09
N ARG A 406 -17.72 -7.39 -7.79
CA ARG A 406 -18.85 -6.61 -7.27
C ARG A 406 -18.49 -5.86 -5.99
N GLY A 407 -17.83 -6.57 -5.05
CA GLY A 407 -17.32 -5.98 -3.80
C GLY A 407 -16.30 -4.88 -4.05
N GLY A 408 -15.41 -5.05 -5.07
CA GLY A 408 -14.45 -4.03 -5.47
C GLY A 408 -15.13 -2.76 -5.98
N TRP A 409 -16.19 -2.87 -6.77
CA TRP A 409 -16.93 -1.69 -7.28
C TRP A 409 -17.67 -0.96 -6.15
N LEU A 410 -18.32 -1.71 -5.23
CA LEU A 410 -18.95 -1.13 -4.04
C LEU A 410 -17.91 -0.43 -3.13
N GLY A 411 -16.76 -1.07 -2.92
CA GLY A 411 -15.66 -0.49 -2.16
C GLY A 411 -15.15 0.79 -2.78
N ALA A 412 -14.89 0.82 -4.10
CA ALA A 412 -14.48 2.02 -4.82
C ALA A 412 -15.51 3.16 -4.70
N GLY A 413 -16.80 2.81 -4.85
CA GLY A 413 -17.90 3.77 -4.68
C GLY A 413 -17.96 4.36 -3.27
N ALA A 414 -17.83 3.52 -2.24
CA ALA A 414 -17.83 3.94 -0.85
C ALA A 414 -16.63 4.84 -0.51
N GLY A 415 -15.43 4.50 -0.98
CA GLY A 415 -14.25 5.34 -0.79
C GLY A 415 -14.35 6.68 -1.51
N ALA A 416 -14.86 6.69 -2.75
CA ALA A 416 -15.09 7.93 -3.49
C ALA A 416 -16.15 8.81 -2.79
N PHE A 417 -17.25 8.20 -2.33
CA PHE A 417 -18.29 8.90 -1.57
C PHE A 417 -17.72 9.52 -0.30
N LEU A 418 -17.02 8.74 0.53
CA LEU A 418 -16.40 9.23 1.76
C LEU A 418 -15.41 10.36 1.49
N PHE A 419 -14.56 10.20 0.49
CA PHE A 419 -13.57 11.21 0.11
C PHE A 419 -14.25 12.53 -0.26
N LEU A 420 -15.23 12.50 -1.15
CA LEU A 420 -15.95 13.70 -1.60
C LEU A 420 -16.77 14.32 -0.46
N PHE A 421 -17.42 13.50 0.36
CA PHE A 421 -18.19 13.95 1.52
C PHE A 421 -17.33 14.68 2.54
N MET A 422 -16.18 14.13 2.92
CA MET A 422 -15.29 14.74 3.91
C MET A 422 -14.51 15.93 3.34
N TYR A 423 -14.14 15.87 2.07
CA TYR A 423 -13.40 16.96 1.43
C TYR A 423 -14.29 18.17 1.15
N GLN A 424 -15.40 17.96 0.44
CA GLN A 424 -16.37 19.02 0.11
C GLN A 424 -17.65 18.43 -0.48
N LEU A 425 -18.75 18.53 0.24
CA LEU A 425 -20.06 17.98 -0.16
C LEU A 425 -20.53 18.49 -1.54
N SER A 426 -20.23 19.76 -1.89
CA SER A 426 -20.58 20.30 -3.21
C SER A 426 -19.89 19.59 -4.39
N MET A 427 -18.74 18.96 -4.16
CA MET A 427 -18.08 18.13 -5.19
C MET A 427 -18.81 16.82 -5.42
N LEU A 428 -19.36 16.22 -4.36
CA LEU A 428 -20.18 15.01 -4.48
C LEU A 428 -21.34 15.24 -5.47
N LEU A 429 -22.03 16.37 -5.34
CA LEU A 429 -23.15 16.73 -6.21
C LEU A 429 -22.72 16.92 -7.69
N LYS A 430 -21.53 17.49 -7.91
CA LYS A 430 -20.98 17.67 -9.26
C LYS A 430 -20.55 16.33 -9.88
N PHE A 431 -20.21 15.36 -9.04
CA PHE A 431 -19.76 14.04 -9.48
C PHE A 431 -20.93 13.15 -9.90
N ILE A 432 -22.13 13.31 -9.32
CA ILE A 432 -23.31 12.50 -9.65
C ILE A 432 -23.61 12.47 -11.17
N PRO A 433 -23.72 13.60 -11.88
CA PRO A 433 -23.96 13.59 -13.32
C PRO A 433 -22.85 12.87 -14.12
N VAL A 434 -21.61 13.04 -13.71
CA VAL A 434 -20.46 12.36 -14.34
C VAL A 434 -20.55 10.84 -14.15
N ALA A 435 -20.92 10.41 -12.94
CA ALA A 435 -21.10 9.00 -12.63
C ALA A 435 -22.27 8.39 -13.41
N LEU A 436 -23.40 9.11 -13.55
CA LEU A 436 -24.55 8.66 -14.34
C LEU A 436 -24.21 8.52 -15.84
N ILE A 437 -23.48 9.50 -16.41
CA ILE A 437 -23.01 9.40 -17.79
C ILE A 437 -22.05 8.21 -17.92
N GLY A 438 -21.13 8.04 -16.97
CA GLY A 438 -20.22 6.91 -16.94
C GLY A 438 -20.94 5.56 -16.94
N LEU A 439 -22.01 5.43 -16.13
CA LEU A 439 -22.85 4.23 -16.08
C LEU A 439 -23.52 3.93 -17.43
N MET A 440 -24.01 4.95 -18.15
CA MET A 440 -24.63 4.78 -19.46
C MET A 440 -23.66 4.31 -20.53
N LEU A 441 -22.36 4.54 -20.35
CA LEU A 441 -21.31 4.14 -21.29
C LEU A 441 -20.73 2.75 -20.98
N LEU A 442 -21.14 2.10 -19.88
CA LEU A 442 -20.62 0.78 -19.52
C LEU A 442 -21.15 -0.31 -20.46
N PRO A 443 -20.33 -1.31 -20.80
CA PRO A 443 -20.76 -2.52 -21.51
C PRO A 443 -21.88 -3.26 -20.78
N ALA A 444 -22.78 -3.88 -21.55
CA ALA A 444 -23.91 -4.62 -21.00
C ALA A 444 -23.51 -5.76 -20.03
N SER A 445 -22.35 -6.38 -20.23
CA SER A 445 -21.80 -7.40 -19.33
C SER A 445 -21.52 -6.84 -17.93
N ILE A 446 -20.95 -5.63 -17.84
CA ILE A 446 -20.71 -4.95 -16.57
C ILE A 446 -22.03 -4.57 -15.90
N LEU A 447 -22.98 -3.99 -16.65
CA LEU A 447 -24.29 -3.61 -16.12
C LEU A 447 -25.07 -4.84 -15.58
N ARG A 448 -25.08 -5.97 -16.30
CA ARG A 448 -25.69 -7.21 -15.82
C ARG A 448 -25.02 -7.71 -14.53
N ARG A 449 -23.70 -7.66 -14.47
CA ARG A 449 -22.95 -8.05 -13.25
C ARG A 449 -23.25 -7.11 -12.07
N MET A 450 -23.43 -5.82 -12.32
CA MET A 450 -23.86 -4.85 -11.30
C MET A 450 -25.30 -5.15 -10.82
N ALA A 451 -26.20 -5.49 -11.72
CA ALA A 451 -27.58 -5.84 -11.38
C ALA A 451 -27.69 -7.12 -10.52
N SER A 452 -26.70 -8.02 -10.59
CA SER A 452 -26.66 -9.23 -9.74
C SER A 452 -26.16 -8.97 -8.30
N ILE A 453 -25.82 -7.71 -7.95
CA ILE A 453 -25.43 -7.37 -6.57
C ILE A 453 -26.62 -7.60 -5.64
N GLY A 454 -26.44 -8.47 -4.63
CA GLY A 454 -27.48 -8.78 -3.65
C GLY A 454 -28.55 -9.79 -4.10
N SER A 455 -28.46 -10.32 -5.33
CA SER A 455 -29.36 -11.40 -5.75
C SER A 455 -29.05 -12.69 -4.98
N LEU A 456 -30.09 -13.32 -4.42
CA LEU A 456 -29.95 -14.61 -3.73
C LEU A 456 -29.92 -15.79 -4.70
N ASP A 457 -30.31 -15.58 -5.96
CA ASP A 457 -30.21 -16.59 -7.02
C ASP A 457 -28.77 -16.79 -7.51
N ASP A 458 -27.87 -15.88 -7.13
CA ASP A 458 -26.44 -16.00 -7.41
C ASP A 458 -25.81 -17.02 -6.45
N ALA A 459 -25.32 -18.12 -6.99
CA ALA A 459 -24.73 -19.23 -6.23
C ALA A 459 -23.62 -18.78 -5.26
N SER A 460 -22.83 -17.76 -5.63
CA SER A 460 -21.78 -17.20 -4.78
C SER A 460 -22.34 -16.47 -3.56
N ASN A 461 -23.46 -15.75 -3.71
CA ASN A 461 -24.09 -15.07 -2.58
C ASN A 461 -24.75 -16.08 -1.64
N PHE A 462 -25.41 -17.11 -2.18
CA PHE A 462 -26.00 -18.19 -1.39
C PHE A 462 -24.94 -18.95 -0.56
N TYR A 463 -23.83 -19.31 -1.21
CA TYR A 463 -22.69 -19.96 -0.53
C TYR A 463 -22.13 -19.12 0.63
N ARG A 464 -21.97 -17.80 0.42
CA ARG A 464 -21.52 -16.89 1.50
C ARG A 464 -22.48 -16.86 2.68
N MET A 465 -23.79 -16.81 2.42
CA MET A 465 -24.78 -16.79 3.50
C MET A 465 -24.71 -18.02 4.39
N GLN A 466 -24.52 -19.21 3.81
CA GLN A 466 -24.33 -20.44 4.58
C GLN A 466 -23.09 -20.37 5.46
N ILE A 467 -21.95 -19.86 4.93
CA ILE A 467 -20.73 -19.69 5.70
C ILE A 467 -20.93 -18.65 6.81
N TRP A 468 -21.64 -17.55 6.55
CA TRP A 468 -21.91 -16.51 7.55
C TRP A 468 -22.73 -17.04 8.72
N GLU A 469 -23.77 -17.84 8.45
CA GLU A 469 -24.56 -18.48 9.49
C GLU A 469 -23.68 -19.34 10.40
N LYS A 470 -22.83 -20.18 9.83
CA LYS A 470 -21.92 -21.02 10.60
C LYS A 470 -20.82 -20.21 11.29
N SER A 471 -20.32 -19.15 10.69
CA SER A 471 -19.38 -18.22 11.36
C SER A 471 -20.01 -17.59 12.61
N ILE A 472 -21.29 -17.24 12.56
CA ILE A 472 -22.02 -16.72 13.74
C ILE A 472 -22.16 -17.80 14.83
N GLU A 473 -22.38 -19.07 14.48
CA GLU A 473 -22.38 -20.18 15.44
C GLU A 473 -21.02 -20.31 16.13
N ILE A 474 -19.91 -20.29 15.36
CA ILE A 474 -18.55 -20.31 15.91
C ILE A 474 -18.30 -19.12 16.84
N ILE A 475 -18.74 -17.91 16.47
CA ILE A 475 -18.62 -16.71 17.32
C ILE A 475 -19.40 -16.89 18.63
N LYS A 476 -20.58 -17.51 18.62
CA LYS A 476 -21.35 -17.78 19.84
C LYS A 476 -20.62 -18.73 20.79
N ASP A 477 -19.90 -19.71 20.26
CA ASP A 477 -19.14 -20.68 21.06
C ASP A 477 -17.81 -20.09 21.57
N TYR A 478 -17.20 -19.15 20.83
CA TYR A 478 -15.91 -18.53 21.17
C TYR A 478 -15.97 -16.99 21.19
N PRO A 479 -16.95 -16.34 21.89
CA PRO A 479 -17.27 -14.92 21.69
C PRO A 479 -16.14 -13.96 22.08
N LEU A 480 -15.44 -14.26 23.18
CA LEU A 480 -14.39 -13.38 23.70
C LEU A 480 -13.00 -13.80 23.22
N THR A 481 -12.83 -15.09 23.07
CA THR A 481 -11.51 -15.66 22.81
C THR A 481 -11.18 -15.75 21.33
N GLY A 482 -12.17 -16.00 20.46
CA GLY A 482 -11.92 -16.48 19.13
C GLY A 482 -11.19 -17.82 19.12
N VAL A 483 -10.82 -18.31 17.95
CA VAL A 483 -10.23 -19.65 17.75
C VAL A 483 -8.72 -19.62 17.45
N GLY A 484 -8.17 -18.45 17.14
CA GLY A 484 -6.76 -18.27 16.78
C GLY A 484 -6.61 -17.37 15.56
N LEU A 485 -5.50 -16.66 15.47
CA LEU A 485 -5.21 -15.69 14.41
C LEU A 485 -4.99 -16.40 13.07
N GLY A 486 -5.60 -15.86 12.02
CA GLY A 486 -5.39 -16.23 10.64
C GLY A 486 -6.35 -17.29 10.09
N PHE A 487 -6.56 -17.25 8.78
CA PHE A 487 -7.54 -18.06 8.06
C PHE A 487 -7.37 -19.59 8.23
N ASN A 488 -6.15 -20.09 8.51
CA ASN A 488 -5.93 -21.50 8.79
C ASN A 488 -6.65 -21.95 10.07
N SER A 489 -6.76 -21.07 11.07
CA SER A 489 -7.51 -21.34 12.29
C SER A 489 -9.01 -21.37 12.02
N PHE A 490 -9.51 -20.46 11.16
CA PHE A 490 -10.89 -20.49 10.68
C PHE A 490 -11.19 -21.81 9.96
N ARG A 491 -10.39 -22.17 8.96
CA ARG A 491 -10.58 -23.39 8.17
C ARG A 491 -10.61 -24.65 9.05
N LYS A 492 -9.70 -24.72 10.03
CA LYS A 492 -9.63 -25.89 10.92
C LYS A 492 -10.84 -26.00 11.85
N ILE A 493 -11.39 -24.88 12.32
CA ILE A 493 -12.58 -24.90 13.19
C ILE A 493 -13.85 -25.06 12.37
N SER A 494 -13.96 -24.43 11.20
CA SER A 494 -15.14 -24.46 10.35
C SER A 494 -15.49 -25.88 9.89
N ALA A 495 -14.51 -26.75 9.71
CA ALA A 495 -14.69 -28.18 9.41
C ALA A 495 -15.56 -28.93 10.45
N LYS A 496 -15.74 -28.40 11.68
CA LYS A 496 -16.64 -28.97 12.70
C LYS A 496 -18.08 -28.48 12.56
N TYR A 497 -18.33 -27.38 11.87
CA TYR A 497 -19.63 -26.74 11.72
C TYR A 497 -20.20 -26.84 10.31
N ILE A 498 -19.34 -27.02 9.31
CA ILE A 498 -19.68 -27.09 7.90
C ILE A 498 -19.17 -28.43 7.36
N THR A 499 -20.09 -29.35 7.09
CA THR A 499 -19.77 -30.70 6.61
C THR A 499 -19.84 -30.83 5.09
N GLU A 500 -20.58 -29.94 4.43
CA GLU A 500 -20.87 -30.00 2.99
C GLU A 500 -19.89 -29.18 2.14
N ALA A 501 -19.06 -28.32 2.78
CA ALA A 501 -18.09 -27.47 2.10
C ALA A 501 -16.82 -27.31 2.95
N ASP A 502 -15.67 -27.05 2.32
CA ASP A 502 -14.41 -26.69 2.98
C ASP A 502 -14.11 -25.21 2.69
N PRO A 503 -14.74 -24.25 3.40
CA PRO A 503 -14.53 -22.84 3.15
C PRO A 503 -13.13 -22.43 3.61
N TYR A 504 -12.45 -21.72 2.74
CA TYR A 504 -11.11 -21.23 3.02
C TYR A 504 -11.12 -20.13 4.09
N HIS A 505 -12.18 -19.30 4.11
CA HIS A 505 -12.42 -18.20 5.06
C HIS A 505 -13.92 -17.82 5.05
N ALA A 506 -14.33 -16.93 5.97
CA ALA A 506 -15.74 -16.53 6.12
C ALA A 506 -16.32 -15.69 4.97
N HIS A 507 -15.55 -15.28 3.96
CA HIS A 507 -15.96 -14.31 2.94
C HIS A 507 -16.61 -13.04 3.52
N ASN A 508 -16.19 -12.65 4.71
CA ASN A 508 -16.57 -11.43 5.41
C ASN A 508 -15.51 -11.12 6.46
N THR A 509 -14.78 -10.04 6.27
CA THR A 509 -13.66 -9.66 7.15
C THR A 509 -14.07 -9.47 8.61
N TYR A 510 -15.27 -8.98 8.86
CA TYR A 510 -15.74 -8.71 10.23
C TYR A 510 -16.09 -10.01 10.96
N LEU A 511 -16.75 -10.94 10.27
CA LEU A 511 -17.02 -12.27 10.82
C LEU A 511 -15.73 -13.05 11.02
N GLU A 512 -14.82 -13.02 10.04
CA GLU A 512 -13.52 -13.68 10.14
C GLU A 512 -12.73 -13.17 11.36
N LEU A 513 -12.58 -11.84 11.51
CA LEU A 513 -11.90 -11.26 12.66
C LEU A 513 -12.58 -11.62 13.99
N ALA A 514 -13.94 -11.66 14.02
CA ALA A 514 -14.64 -12.07 15.22
C ALA A 514 -14.43 -13.56 15.55
N VAL A 515 -14.31 -14.43 14.54
CA VAL A 515 -13.95 -15.84 14.72
C VAL A 515 -12.49 -15.98 15.18
N GLU A 516 -11.55 -15.28 14.54
CA GLU A 516 -10.12 -15.42 14.82
C GLU A 516 -9.71 -14.86 16.18
N ILE A 517 -10.08 -13.61 16.47
CA ILE A 517 -9.58 -12.82 17.62
C ILE A 517 -10.68 -12.45 18.62
N GLY A 518 -11.89 -12.96 18.41
CA GLY A 518 -13.05 -12.68 19.24
C GLY A 518 -13.62 -11.26 19.06
N ILE A 519 -14.78 -11.01 19.65
CA ILE A 519 -15.45 -9.69 19.61
C ILE A 519 -14.58 -8.59 20.22
N ILE A 520 -13.74 -8.92 21.23
CA ILE A 520 -12.82 -7.96 21.83
C ILE A 520 -11.78 -7.49 20.81
N GLY A 521 -11.20 -8.42 20.04
CA GLY A 521 -10.23 -8.08 19.01
C GLY A 521 -10.87 -7.23 17.91
N LEU A 522 -12.04 -7.63 17.42
CA LEU A 522 -12.81 -6.85 16.43
C LEU A 522 -13.14 -5.43 16.94
N PHE A 523 -13.52 -5.29 18.22
CA PHE A 523 -13.77 -3.98 18.84
C PHE A 523 -12.54 -3.06 18.72
N PHE A 524 -11.32 -3.55 19.02
CA PHE A 524 -10.11 -2.73 18.92
C PHE A 524 -9.72 -2.42 17.47
N VAL A 525 -10.03 -3.29 16.50
CA VAL A 525 -9.86 -2.97 15.06
C VAL A 525 -10.80 -1.84 14.64
N VAL A 526 -12.08 -1.86 15.08
CA VAL A 526 -13.03 -0.76 14.85
C VAL A 526 -12.56 0.53 15.53
N MET A 527 -12.08 0.44 16.78
CA MET A 527 -11.52 1.59 17.50
C MET A 527 -10.32 2.21 16.79
N LEU A 528 -9.46 1.40 16.16
CA LEU A 528 -8.38 1.90 15.31
C LEU A 528 -8.95 2.73 14.15
N GLY A 529 -9.95 2.20 13.44
CA GLY A 529 -10.62 2.92 12.34
C GLY A 529 -11.23 4.26 12.79
N LEU A 530 -11.93 4.29 13.92
CA LEU A 530 -12.50 5.52 14.50
C LEU A 530 -11.42 6.53 14.92
N LYS A 531 -10.31 6.06 15.48
CA LYS A 531 -9.17 6.93 15.83
C LYS A 531 -8.55 7.55 14.57
N LEU A 532 -8.35 6.76 13.51
CA LEU A 532 -7.85 7.26 12.23
C LEU A 532 -8.81 8.28 11.61
N LEU A 533 -10.12 8.03 11.65
CA LEU A 533 -11.13 8.99 11.21
C LEU A 533 -11.02 10.33 11.95
N GLY A 534 -10.90 10.28 13.28
CA GLY A 534 -10.71 11.47 14.11
C GLY A 534 -9.45 12.25 13.73
N MET A 535 -8.33 11.55 13.48
CA MET A 535 -7.07 12.16 13.06
C MET A 535 -7.21 12.84 11.69
N VAL A 536 -7.82 12.17 10.71
CA VAL A 536 -8.07 12.74 9.37
C VAL A 536 -8.96 13.97 9.44
N HIS A 537 -10.06 13.88 10.19
CA HIS A 537 -10.98 15.01 10.36
C HIS A 537 -10.29 16.21 11.00
N HIS A 538 -9.48 15.98 12.04
CA HIS A 538 -8.71 17.05 12.69
C HIS A 538 -7.76 17.75 11.71
N ILE A 539 -6.97 16.99 10.95
CA ILE A 539 -6.02 17.59 10.00
C ILE A 539 -6.71 18.29 8.84
N LEU A 540 -7.85 17.78 8.37
CA LEU A 540 -8.64 18.48 7.33
C LEU A 540 -9.12 19.87 7.80
N LYS A 541 -9.38 20.05 9.08
CA LYS A 541 -9.73 21.35 9.66
C LYS A 541 -8.52 22.28 9.82
N VAL A 542 -7.39 21.75 10.28
CA VAL A 542 -6.17 22.52 10.57
C VAL A 542 -5.43 22.90 9.29
N ASP A 543 -5.22 21.93 8.40
CA ASP A 543 -4.53 22.10 7.12
C ASP A 543 -5.21 21.22 6.06
N LYS A 544 -6.18 21.81 5.36
CA LYS A 544 -6.95 21.11 4.34
C LYS A 544 -6.07 20.51 3.23
N HIS A 545 -4.95 21.18 2.89
CA HIS A 545 -4.07 20.71 1.83
C HIS A 545 -3.31 19.44 2.23
N LYS A 546 -2.79 19.36 3.47
CA LYS A 546 -2.12 18.14 3.99
C LYS A 546 -3.15 17.06 4.32
N GLY A 547 -4.29 17.48 4.90
CA GLY A 547 -5.40 16.58 5.22
C GLY A 547 -6.00 15.88 4.00
N THR A 548 -5.97 16.49 2.82
CA THR A 548 -6.45 15.87 1.57
C THR A 548 -5.66 14.59 1.23
N LEU A 549 -4.33 14.60 1.42
CA LEU A 549 -3.50 13.42 1.17
C LEU A 549 -3.80 12.31 2.19
N MET A 550 -3.93 12.70 3.47
CA MET A 550 -4.30 11.80 4.55
C MET A 550 -5.69 11.18 4.33
N LEU A 551 -6.64 11.98 3.83
CA LEU A 551 -7.98 11.53 3.44
C LEU A 551 -7.92 10.49 2.30
N GLY A 552 -7.01 10.65 1.34
CA GLY A 552 -6.81 9.67 0.27
C GLY A 552 -6.44 8.29 0.80
N PHE A 553 -5.50 8.21 1.75
CA PHE A 553 -5.15 6.96 2.43
C PHE A 553 -6.33 6.39 3.21
N PHE A 554 -7.03 7.22 3.98
CA PHE A 554 -8.16 6.76 4.79
C PHE A 554 -9.34 6.28 3.94
N ALA A 555 -9.67 6.98 2.86
CA ALA A 555 -10.71 6.56 1.93
C ALA A 555 -10.36 5.23 1.24
N GLY A 556 -9.07 4.97 0.97
CA GLY A 556 -8.58 3.68 0.50
C GLY A 556 -8.81 2.55 1.51
N LEU A 557 -8.56 2.80 2.81
CA LEU A 557 -8.89 1.83 3.88
C LEU A 557 -10.39 1.56 3.95
N ILE A 558 -11.23 2.59 3.84
CA ILE A 558 -12.70 2.41 3.84
C ILE A 558 -13.17 1.65 2.61
N SER A 559 -12.58 1.92 1.42
CA SER A 559 -12.86 1.12 0.21
C SER A 559 -12.61 -0.36 0.45
N LEU A 560 -11.47 -0.70 1.05
CA LEU A 560 -11.09 -2.07 1.38
C LEU A 560 -12.05 -2.67 2.42
N MET A 561 -12.38 -1.94 3.49
CA MET A 561 -13.26 -2.44 4.56
C MET A 561 -14.72 -2.63 4.08
N VAL A 562 -15.21 -1.81 3.15
CA VAL A 562 -16.52 -2.04 2.51
C VAL A 562 -16.50 -3.27 1.60
N HIS A 563 -15.44 -3.48 0.82
CA HIS A 563 -15.24 -4.74 0.10
C HIS A 563 -15.22 -5.92 1.08
N GLY A 564 -14.61 -5.74 2.24
CA GLY A 564 -14.53 -6.71 3.33
C GLY A 564 -15.87 -7.14 3.94
N MET A 565 -16.98 -6.50 3.58
CA MET A 565 -18.33 -6.99 3.96
C MET A 565 -18.75 -8.24 3.18
N ALA A 566 -18.16 -8.47 2.00
CA ALA A 566 -18.49 -9.59 1.12
C ALA A 566 -17.28 -10.46 0.76
N GLU A 567 -16.11 -10.16 1.32
CA GLU A 567 -14.85 -10.91 1.14
C GLU A 567 -14.00 -10.79 2.41
N HIS A 568 -13.09 -11.76 2.64
CA HIS A 568 -12.08 -11.59 3.68
C HIS A 568 -10.83 -10.96 3.09
N VAL A 569 -10.66 -9.64 3.27
CA VAL A 569 -9.58 -8.86 2.63
C VAL A 569 -8.24 -8.90 3.38
N LEU A 570 -8.21 -9.38 4.63
CA LEU A 570 -7.01 -9.42 5.47
C LEU A 570 -6.39 -10.82 5.58
N TYR A 571 -6.47 -11.65 4.52
CA TYR A 571 -5.80 -12.95 4.47
C TYR A 571 -4.60 -12.97 3.50
N ASN A 572 -4.64 -12.12 2.46
CA ASN A 572 -3.56 -12.04 1.50
C ASN A 572 -2.40 -11.18 2.06
N PRO A 573 -1.16 -11.69 2.09
CA PRO A 573 -0.02 -10.96 2.66
C PRO A 573 0.20 -9.58 2.05
N LYS A 574 0.04 -9.43 0.74
CA LYS A 574 0.25 -8.15 0.03
C LYS A 574 -0.77 -7.10 0.48
N ILE A 575 -2.02 -7.50 0.68
CA ILE A 575 -3.11 -6.61 1.13
C ILE A 575 -2.94 -6.26 2.61
N ILE A 576 -2.58 -7.22 3.47
CA ILE A 576 -2.26 -6.96 4.89
C ILE A 576 -1.13 -5.92 5.00
N LEU A 577 -0.05 -6.12 4.25
CA LEU A 577 1.09 -5.21 4.24
C LEU A 577 0.70 -3.81 3.75
N LEU A 578 -0.12 -3.71 2.70
CA LEU A 578 -0.60 -2.44 2.17
C LEU A 578 -1.57 -1.74 3.15
N PHE A 579 -2.47 -2.50 3.80
CA PHE A 579 -3.37 -1.98 4.83
C PHE A 579 -2.59 -1.30 5.96
N TRP A 580 -1.62 -1.99 6.55
CA TRP A 580 -0.80 -1.44 7.63
C TRP A 580 0.11 -0.30 7.15
N PHE A 581 0.60 -0.34 5.91
CA PHE A 581 1.33 0.76 5.31
C PHE A 581 0.48 2.04 5.26
N TYR A 582 -0.80 1.94 4.90
CA TYR A 582 -1.74 3.07 4.89
C TYR A 582 -1.98 3.61 6.30
N VAL A 583 -2.17 2.74 7.28
CA VAL A 583 -2.26 3.13 8.70
C VAL A 583 -1.01 3.91 9.13
N GLY A 584 0.18 3.43 8.76
CA GLY A 584 1.45 4.10 9.02
C GLY A 584 1.56 5.47 8.33
N CYS A 585 1.11 5.60 7.07
CA CYS A 585 1.10 6.88 6.35
C CYS A 585 0.17 7.90 7.02
N ILE A 586 -1.04 7.49 7.41
CA ILE A 586 -2.00 8.37 8.12
C ILE A 586 -1.40 8.85 9.45
N ASN A 587 -0.84 7.93 10.23
CA ASN A 587 -0.21 8.23 11.51
C ASN A 587 0.95 9.23 11.35
N SER A 588 1.82 9.01 10.38
CA SER A 588 2.99 9.87 10.18
C SER A 588 2.63 11.26 9.63
N ILE A 589 1.67 11.37 8.73
CA ILE A 589 1.18 12.68 8.25
C ILE A 589 0.59 13.48 9.42
N TYR A 590 -0.19 12.82 10.30
CA TYR A 590 -0.71 13.46 11.51
C TYR A 590 0.41 13.99 12.41
N SER A 591 1.43 13.16 12.68
CA SER A 591 2.56 13.53 13.52
C SER A 591 3.37 14.71 12.95
N ILE A 592 3.58 14.76 11.63
CA ILE A 592 4.25 15.86 10.95
C ILE A 592 3.49 17.17 11.14
N VAL A 593 2.19 17.19 10.84
CA VAL A 593 1.38 18.41 10.94
C VAL A 593 1.29 18.90 12.38
N LYS A 594 1.16 17.97 13.34
CA LYS A 594 1.16 18.30 14.76
C LYS A 594 2.48 18.94 15.20
N LYS A 595 3.62 18.40 14.79
CA LYS A 595 4.95 18.94 15.12
C LYS A 595 5.14 20.35 14.55
N GLU A 596 4.83 20.55 13.28
CA GLU A 596 4.93 21.87 12.62
C GLU A 596 4.07 22.93 13.33
N ARG A 597 2.87 22.55 13.79
CA ARG A 597 1.99 23.47 14.52
C ARG A 597 2.54 23.86 15.88
N LEU A 598 3.06 22.89 16.65
CA LEU A 598 3.66 23.17 17.96
C LEU A 598 4.91 24.06 17.82
N GLU A 599 5.72 23.87 16.79
CA GLU A 599 6.87 24.74 16.50
C GLU A 599 6.41 26.17 16.18
N TYR A 600 5.35 26.33 15.41
CA TYR A 600 4.77 27.64 15.08
C TYR A 600 4.20 28.36 16.30
N GLU A 601 3.47 27.66 17.18
CA GLU A 601 2.90 28.20 18.41
C GLU A 601 4.02 28.64 19.37
N ASN A 602 5.10 27.86 19.53
CA ASN A 602 6.24 28.22 20.38
C ASN A 602 7.02 29.46 19.88
N ILE A 603 7.09 29.68 18.55
CA ILE A 603 7.75 30.87 17.99
C ILE A 603 6.92 32.14 18.25
N ASN A 604 5.60 32.03 18.27
CA ASN A 604 4.72 33.20 18.46
C ASN A 604 4.44 33.54 19.94
N VAL A 605 4.87 32.69 20.88
CA VAL A 605 4.74 32.94 22.33
C VAL A 605 6.03 33.55 22.91
N ASN A 606 7.16 33.45 22.20
CA ASN A 606 8.44 34.11 22.52
C ASN A 606 8.61 35.39 21.70
#